data_36264ce13bf0132f253cd937f15f0c13
#
_entry.id   36264ce13bf0132f253cd937f15f0c13
#
_cell.length_a   1.000
_cell.length_b   1.000
_cell.length_c   1.000
_cell.angle_alpha   90.00
_cell.angle_beta   90.00
_cell.angle_gamma   90.00
#
_symmetry.space_group_name_H-M   'P 1'
#
loop_
_entity.id
_entity.type
_entity.pdbx_description
1 polymer ?
#
loop_
_entity_poly.entity_id
_entity_poly.type
_entity_poly.pdbx_seq_one_letter_code
_entity_poly.pdbx_strand_id
1 'polypeptide(L)'
;MIPQGYEPLDLDYLRDFAARVYLPILDHYFRPRLVGAEKIPAEGPLILAANHSGNAFPHDAVVLDATLWRHDGLVAERKFRTAYEKELTLVWWMRPFGLDNFWRRGGGVDMCFDNFDRQLARGDRVLYFPEGVPGIGKGFNRRYRLQRFSTSFVTLAARRQVPVIPVYVINAEWVHPFGYCLGPLNRLMQRVFTVPFLPLPVGLLAVVFPWMWYLSFPAQMTFVVGDPIDVPAMVREEGVTDAAVRDGERMGRVAERIRLRMQARLDEEVRIWGRRPWDLRSLVRELWKVRRRFLAILPIGWPVTFTRQERDRSRPPARGRLHALLRDWDLVGFYLPFGWPLLSLTRALRRPPYGYRGLSRAEAREIRGDFVWRLAERPLPPRPAAAEEAAGTEIVPAAPPPPPAWRVRAPARP
;
A
#
# COMPACT_ATOMS: atom_id res chain seq x y z
N MET A 1 -19.49 14.84 -16.13
CA MET A 1 -19.51 13.43 -15.66
C MET A 1 -18.12 13.12 -15.13
N ILE A 2 -17.98 12.73 -13.85
CA ILE A 2 -16.68 12.32 -13.28
C ILE A 2 -16.33 10.99 -13.90
N PRO A 3 -15.17 10.83 -14.52
CA PRO A 3 -14.78 9.57 -15.13
C PRO A 3 -14.77 8.44 -14.11
N GLN A 4 -15.16 7.24 -14.53
CA GLN A 4 -15.16 6.05 -13.70
C GLN A 4 -13.76 5.83 -13.07
N GLY A 5 -13.70 5.60 -11.76
CA GLY A 5 -12.44 5.39 -11.05
C GLY A 5 -11.65 6.65 -10.66
N TYR A 6 -12.12 7.85 -10.99
CA TYR A 6 -11.57 9.10 -10.50
C TYR A 6 -12.56 9.79 -9.59
N GLU A 7 -12.19 9.96 -8.34
CA GLU A 7 -12.92 10.79 -7.39
C GLU A 7 -12.03 11.95 -6.91
N PRO A 8 -12.59 13.18 -6.80
CA PRO A 8 -11.88 14.27 -6.16
C PRO A 8 -11.47 13.88 -4.74
N LEU A 9 -10.38 14.45 -4.25
CA LEU A 9 -9.96 14.26 -2.86
C LEU A 9 -10.98 14.92 -1.92
N ASP A 10 -11.55 14.16 -1.01
CA ASP A 10 -12.28 14.69 0.15
C ASP A 10 -11.25 15.04 1.25
N LEU A 11 -10.73 16.25 1.19
CA LEU A 11 -9.62 16.69 2.03
C LEU A 11 -9.96 16.74 3.51
N ASP A 12 -11.17 17.14 3.84
CA ASP A 12 -11.63 17.18 5.24
C ASP A 12 -11.71 15.78 5.82
N TYR A 13 -12.21 14.84 5.01
CA TYR A 13 -12.18 13.42 5.36
C TYR A 13 -10.77 12.91 5.55
N LEU A 14 -9.88 13.17 4.60
CA LEU A 14 -8.51 12.66 4.61
C LEU A 14 -7.70 13.22 5.78
N ARG A 15 -7.84 14.51 6.10
CA ARG A 15 -7.18 15.13 7.26
C ARG A 15 -7.67 14.54 8.57
N ASP A 16 -8.98 14.37 8.72
CA ASP A 16 -9.58 13.76 9.90
C ASP A 16 -9.15 12.29 10.04
N PHE A 17 -9.12 11.55 8.94
CA PHE A 17 -8.64 10.17 8.90
C PHE A 17 -7.13 10.08 9.20
N ALA A 18 -6.33 10.97 8.65
CA ALA A 18 -4.91 11.04 8.96
C ALA A 18 -4.68 11.27 10.45
N ALA A 19 -5.37 12.24 11.05
CA ALA A 19 -5.23 12.56 12.47
C ALA A 19 -5.66 11.43 13.40
N ARG A 20 -6.69 10.68 13.04
CA ARG A 20 -7.26 9.61 13.87
C ARG A 20 -6.60 8.26 13.69
N VAL A 21 -6.13 7.95 12.47
CA VAL A 21 -5.64 6.62 12.10
C VAL A 21 -4.18 6.67 11.67
N TYR A 22 -3.85 7.41 10.61
CA TYR A 22 -2.53 7.33 10.01
C TYR A 22 -1.42 7.83 10.93
N LEU A 23 -1.54 9.05 11.42
CA LEU A 23 -0.49 9.66 12.23
C LEU A 23 -0.21 8.89 13.53
N PRO A 24 -1.23 8.48 14.32
CA PRO A 24 -0.97 7.67 15.51
C PRO A 24 -0.25 6.35 15.21
N ILE A 25 -0.60 5.70 14.11
CA ILE A 25 0.02 4.42 13.71
C ILE A 25 1.44 4.63 13.19
N LEU A 26 1.67 5.68 12.41
CA LEU A 26 3.02 6.04 11.96
C LEU A 26 3.93 6.38 13.16
N ASP A 27 3.44 7.18 14.10
CA ASP A 27 4.26 7.69 15.20
C ASP A 27 4.56 6.65 16.26
N HIS A 28 3.61 5.77 16.56
CA HIS A 28 3.70 4.89 17.72
C HIS A 28 3.85 3.40 17.39
N TYR A 29 3.42 2.97 16.19
CA TYR A 29 3.49 1.55 15.83
C TYR A 29 4.59 1.24 14.82
N PHE A 30 4.50 1.71 13.58
CA PHE A 30 5.48 1.40 12.54
C PHE A 30 6.72 2.27 12.59
N ARG A 31 6.59 3.53 12.95
CA ARG A 31 7.71 4.50 13.05
C ARG A 31 8.59 4.50 11.81
N PRO A 32 7.99 4.66 10.60
CA PRO A 32 8.71 4.53 9.34
C PRO A 32 9.83 5.57 9.22
N ARG A 33 10.84 5.22 8.42
CA ARG A 33 11.91 6.13 8.01
C ARG A 33 11.70 6.49 6.55
N LEU A 34 11.88 7.75 6.21
CA LEU A 34 11.92 8.25 4.84
C LEU A 34 13.30 8.87 4.59
N VAL A 35 14.01 8.35 3.60
CA VAL A 35 15.38 8.74 3.26
C VAL A 35 15.40 9.22 1.82
N GLY A 36 16.08 10.32 1.52
CA GLY A 36 16.21 10.86 0.16
C GLY A 36 14.94 11.54 -0.36
N ALA A 37 14.05 12.00 0.52
CA ALA A 37 12.80 12.66 0.11
C ALA A 37 13.02 13.93 -0.69
N GLU A 38 14.17 14.60 -0.53
CA GLU A 38 14.60 15.77 -1.30
C GLU A 38 14.76 15.49 -2.80
N LYS A 39 14.85 14.23 -3.20
CA LYS A 39 14.89 13.79 -4.61
C LYS A 39 13.52 13.81 -5.30
N ILE A 40 12.45 13.97 -4.53
CA ILE A 40 11.09 14.06 -5.07
C ILE A 40 10.83 15.51 -5.46
N PRO A 41 10.57 15.82 -6.74
CA PRO A 41 10.19 17.17 -7.16
C PRO A 41 8.97 17.66 -6.36
N ALA A 42 9.02 18.91 -5.94
CA ALA A 42 7.93 19.51 -5.16
C ALA A 42 6.66 19.67 -6.01
N GLU A 43 6.81 19.86 -7.31
CA GLU A 43 5.74 20.16 -8.26
C GLU A 43 5.87 19.32 -9.55
N GLY A 44 4.79 19.26 -10.30
CA GLY A 44 4.70 18.58 -11.59
C GLY A 44 4.36 17.10 -11.47
N PRO A 45 3.91 16.52 -12.60
CA PRO A 45 3.56 15.11 -12.68
C PRO A 45 4.80 14.23 -12.59
N LEU A 46 4.69 13.14 -11.84
CA LEU A 46 5.74 12.13 -11.72
C LEU A 46 5.15 10.77 -11.36
N ILE A 47 5.92 9.73 -11.62
CA ILE A 47 5.60 8.37 -11.17
C ILE A 47 6.59 7.99 -10.06
N LEU A 48 6.09 7.78 -8.85
CA LEU A 48 6.86 7.21 -7.76
C LEU A 48 6.70 5.69 -7.80
N ALA A 49 7.73 4.97 -8.25
CA ALA A 49 7.68 3.52 -8.47
C ALA A 49 8.28 2.77 -7.28
N ALA A 50 7.45 2.12 -6.46
CA ALA A 50 7.88 1.41 -5.26
C ALA A 50 7.80 -0.11 -5.43
N ASN A 51 8.72 -0.86 -4.81
CA ASN A 51 8.54 -2.31 -4.69
C ASN A 51 7.45 -2.65 -3.68
N HIS A 52 6.74 -3.75 -3.93
CA HIS A 52 5.60 -4.18 -3.10
C HIS A 52 5.98 -5.33 -2.18
N SER A 53 5.59 -5.27 -0.89
CA SER A 53 6.16 -6.12 0.14
C SER A 53 5.19 -6.50 1.28
N GLY A 54 3.89 -6.41 1.08
CA GLY A 54 2.91 -6.54 2.19
C GLY A 54 2.66 -7.96 2.70
N ASN A 55 2.90 -8.99 1.92
CA ASN A 55 2.65 -10.43 2.17
C ASN A 55 1.19 -10.85 2.46
N ALA A 56 0.33 -9.98 2.92
CA ALA A 56 -1.09 -10.25 3.16
C ALA A 56 -1.95 -9.02 2.86
N PHE A 57 -1.90 -8.02 3.73
CA PHE A 57 -2.51 -6.71 3.51
C PHE A 57 -1.42 -5.70 3.08
N PRO A 58 -1.69 -4.75 2.18
CA PRO A 58 -0.68 -3.83 1.64
C PRO A 58 -0.30 -2.73 2.65
N HIS A 59 0.23 -3.13 3.81
CA HIS A 59 0.68 -2.20 4.84
C HIS A 59 1.79 -1.28 4.35
N ASP A 60 2.68 -1.79 3.49
CA ASP A 60 3.74 -1.03 2.85
C ASP A 60 3.21 0.15 2.04
N ALA A 61 2.17 -0.08 1.23
CA ALA A 61 1.55 0.98 0.42
C ALA A 61 0.85 2.03 1.29
N VAL A 62 0.07 1.60 2.28
CA VAL A 62 -0.65 2.50 3.20
C VAL A 62 0.32 3.33 4.04
N VAL A 63 1.37 2.69 4.57
CA VAL A 63 2.37 3.37 5.40
C VAL A 63 3.25 4.30 4.57
N LEU A 64 3.63 3.92 3.34
CA LEU A 64 4.39 4.78 2.43
C LEU A 64 3.58 6.01 2.05
N ASP A 65 2.34 5.83 1.58
CA ASP A 65 1.45 6.91 1.18
C ASP A 65 1.24 7.93 2.32
N ALA A 66 0.94 7.43 3.51
CA ALA A 66 0.77 8.27 4.69
C ALA A 66 2.07 8.98 5.12
N THR A 67 3.23 8.31 4.97
CA THR A 67 4.54 8.88 5.29
C THR A 67 4.90 10.02 4.35
N LEU A 68 4.70 9.83 3.06
CA LEU A 68 4.92 10.85 2.03
C LEU A 68 4.02 12.08 2.27
N TRP A 69 2.73 11.84 2.49
CA TRP A 69 1.79 12.95 2.72
C TRP A 69 2.08 13.71 4.01
N ARG A 70 2.49 13.03 5.07
CA ARG A 70 2.98 13.67 6.29
C ARG A 70 4.25 14.50 6.04
N HIS A 71 5.19 13.97 5.26
CA HIS A 71 6.40 14.70 4.89
C HIS A 71 6.08 16.00 4.15
N ASP A 72 5.11 15.96 3.27
CA ASP A 72 4.59 17.10 2.52
C ASP A 72 3.66 18.02 3.34
N GLY A 73 3.62 17.88 4.66
CA GLY A 73 2.85 18.74 5.58
C GLY A 73 1.33 18.58 5.48
N LEU A 74 0.85 17.44 4.97
CA LEU A 74 -0.58 17.16 4.70
C LEU A 74 -1.22 18.14 3.71
N VAL A 75 -0.40 18.71 2.82
CA VAL A 75 -0.85 19.60 1.75
C VAL A 75 -1.58 18.78 0.68
N ALA A 76 -2.75 19.27 0.27
CA ALA A 76 -3.65 18.57 -0.64
C ALA A 76 -3.05 18.33 -2.02
N GLU A 77 -2.47 19.37 -2.58
CA GLU A 77 -1.88 19.41 -3.91
C GLU A 77 -0.65 18.50 -4.03
N ARG A 78 -0.05 18.16 -2.88
CA ARG A 78 1.10 17.26 -2.78
C ARG A 78 0.74 15.82 -2.44
N LYS A 79 -0.54 15.52 -2.22
CA LYS A 79 -0.99 14.15 -1.95
C LYS A 79 -0.79 13.27 -3.19
N PHE A 80 -0.04 12.20 -3.04
CA PHE A 80 0.09 11.22 -4.09
C PHE A 80 -1.24 10.51 -4.37
N ARG A 81 -1.52 10.27 -5.64
CA ARG A 81 -2.63 9.42 -6.09
C ARG A 81 -2.13 7.99 -6.16
N THR A 82 -2.40 7.21 -5.13
CA THR A 82 -1.93 5.83 -5.05
C THR A 82 -2.78 4.95 -5.94
N ALA A 83 -2.13 4.31 -6.91
CA ALA A 83 -2.79 3.37 -7.80
C ALA A 83 -3.09 2.05 -7.07
N TYR A 84 -4.35 1.58 -7.12
CA TYR A 84 -4.75 0.30 -6.52
C TYR A 84 -5.53 -0.56 -7.52
N GLU A 85 -5.45 -1.87 -7.35
CA GLU A 85 -6.19 -2.82 -8.16
C GLU A 85 -7.70 -2.72 -7.86
N LYS A 86 -8.50 -2.40 -8.88
CA LYS A 86 -9.95 -2.21 -8.74
C LYS A 86 -10.67 -3.45 -8.18
N GLU A 87 -10.11 -4.62 -8.37
CA GLU A 87 -10.61 -5.91 -7.88
C GLU A 87 -10.61 -5.99 -6.34
N LEU A 88 -9.77 -5.20 -5.66
CA LEU A 88 -9.79 -5.10 -4.20
C LEU A 88 -11.14 -4.62 -3.67
N THR A 89 -11.90 -3.87 -4.46
CA THR A 89 -13.25 -3.43 -4.12
C THR A 89 -14.28 -4.57 -4.16
N LEU A 90 -13.98 -5.69 -4.82
CA LEU A 90 -14.83 -6.87 -4.89
C LEU A 90 -14.65 -7.84 -3.73
N VAL A 91 -13.60 -7.64 -2.93
CA VAL A 91 -13.25 -8.54 -1.83
C VAL A 91 -14.35 -8.52 -0.76
N TRP A 92 -15.13 -9.60 -0.66
CA TRP A 92 -16.37 -9.66 0.12
C TRP A 92 -16.17 -9.44 1.62
N TRP A 93 -15.04 -9.85 2.20
CA TRP A 93 -14.77 -9.64 3.63
C TRP A 93 -14.37 -8.22 4.00
N MET A 94 -14.00 -7.39 3.02
CA MET A 94 -13.75 -5.97 3.26
C MET A 94 -15.05 -5.15 3.32
N ARG A 95 -16.11 -5.64 2.69
CA ARG A 95 -17.40 -4.95 2.60
C ARG A 95 -18.06 -4.66 3.95
N PRO A 96 -18.05 -5.58 4.95
CA PRO A 96 -18.67 -5.32 6.24
C PRO A 96 -18.15 -4.07 6.96
N PHE A 97 -16.92 -3.66 6.64
CA PHE A 97 -16.26 -2.49 7.21
C PHE A 97 -16.32 -1.24 6.32
N GLY A 98 -16.90 -1.32 5.11
CA GLY A 98 -16.80 -0.27 4.12
C GLY A 98 -15.42 -0.13 3.49
N LEU A 99 -14.53 -1.11 3.70
CA LEU A 99 -13.17 -1.10 3.19
C LEU A 99 -13.08 -1.37 1.69
N ASP A 100 -14.16 -1.82 1.07
CA ASP A 100 -14.34 -1.84 -0.38
C ASP A 100 -14.26 -0.43 -0.99
N ASN A 101 -14.57 0.61 -0.20
CA ASN A 101 -14.42 2.01 -0.59
C ASN A 101 -13.19 2.70 0.05
N PHE A 102 -12.45 1.98 0.89
CA PHE A 102 -11.31 2.54 1.64
C PHE A 102 -10.26 3.16 0.72
N TRP A 103 -9.92 2.46 -0.37
CA TRP A 103 -8.89 2.89 -1.31
C TRP A 103 -9.24 4.22 -1.96
N ARG A 104 -10.47 4.37 -2.46
CA ARG A 104 -10.97 5.63 -3.06
C ARG A 104 -11.03 6.74 -2.03
N ARG A 105 -11.57 6.44 -0.84
CA ARG A 105 -11.66 7.41 0.26
C ARG A 105 -10.28 7.86 0.73
N GLY A 106 -9.29 6.98 0.68
CA GLY A 106 -7.89 7.29 0.94
C GLY A 106 -7.19 8.14 -0.13
N GLY A 107 -7.89 8.50 -1.20
CA GLY A 107 -7.34 9.27 -2.31
C GLY A 107 -6.69 8.43 -3.41
N GLY A 108 -6.85 7.11 -3.36
CA GLY A 108 -6.40 6.20 -4.38
C GLY A 108 -7.17 6.31 -5.69
N VAL A 109 -6.60 5.74 -6.75
CA VAL A 109 -7.16 5.72 -8.10
C VAL A 109 -7.17 4.29 -8.62
N ASP A 110 -8.31 3.88 -9.20
CA ASP A 110 -8.44 2.56 -9.83
C ASP A 110 -7.36 2.36 -10.89
N MET A 111 -6.66 1.23 -10.79
CA MET A 111 -5.58 0.88 -11.71
C MET A 111 -6.16 0.44 -13.05
N CYS A 112 -6.24 1.38 -13.98
CA CYS A 112 -6.36 1.10 -15.40
C CYS A 112 -5.49 2.09 -16.18
N PHE A 113 -5.12 1.71 -17.40
CA PHE A 113 -4.21 2.52 -18.22
C PHE A 113 -4.73 3.94 -18.43
N ASP A 114 -6.03 4.09 -18.72
CA ASP A 114 -6.66 5.38 -19.02
C ASP A 114 -6.77 6.28 -17.77
N ASN A 115 -7.02 5.71 -16.59
CA ASN A 115 -7.02 6.47 -15.35
C ASN A 115 -5.62 6.96 -15.01
N PHE A 116 -4.61 6.10 -15.14
CA PHE A 116 -3.22 6.47 -14.90
C PHE A 116 -2.77 7.58 -15.88
N ASP A 117 -3.08 7.43 -17.18
CA ASP A 117 -2.77 8.46 -18.18
C ASP A 117 -3.43 9.80 -17.85
N ARG A 118 -4.71 9.79 -17.47
CA ARG A 118 -5.44 10.99 -17.05
C ARG A 118 -4.85 11.68 -15.83
N GLN A 119 -4.38 10.90 -14.83
CA GLN A 119 -3.72 11.46 -13.63
C GLN A 119 -2.50 12.27 -14.05
N LEU A 120 -1.61 11.63 -14.83
CA LEU A 120 -0.39 12.29 -15.30
C LEU A 120 -0.68 13.51 -16.18
N ALA A 121 -1.72 13.43 -17.04
CA ALA A 121 -2.15 14.56 -17.89
C ALA A 121 -2.68 15.75 -17.07
N ARG A 122 -3.16 15.54 -15.86
CA ARG A 122 -3.64 16.57 -14.93
C ARG A 122 -2.53 17.19 -14.10
N GLY A 123 -1.32 16.65 -14.17
CA GLY A 123 -0.22 17.06 -13.34
C GLY A 123 -0.15 16.35 -11.99
N ASP A 124 -0.94 15.28 -11.78
CA ASP A 124 -0.96 14.55 -10.53
C ASP A 124 0.34 13.75 -10.32
N ARG A 125 0.72 13.60 -9.06
CA ARG A 125 1.82 12.76 -8.59
C ARG A 125 1.28 11.37 -8.29
N VAL A 126 1.76 10.34 -8.98
CA VAL A 126 1.22 8.98 -8.86
C VAL A 126 2.18 8.07 -8.11
N LEU A 127 1.70 7.44 -7.04
CA LEU A 127 2.39 6.35 -6.36
C LEU A 127 1.95 5.02 -6.99
N TYR A 128 2.91 4.29 -7.50
CA TYR A 128 2.68 3.07 -8.27
C TYR A 128 3.58 1.92 -7.83
N PHE A 129 3.04 0.72 -7.84
CA PHE A 129 3.77 -0.51 -7.51
C PHE A 129 3.87 -1.40 -8.75
N PRO A 130 5.00 -1.36 -9.50
CA PRO A 130 5.13 -2.05 -10.80
C PRO A 130 4.97 -3.57 -10.74
N GLU A 131 5.22 -4.16 -9.59
CA GLU A 131 5.03 -5.61 -9.35
C GLU A 131 3.55 -5.99 -9.25
N GLY A 132 2.67 -5.02 -8.85
CA GLY A 132 1.26 -5.29 -8.59
C GLY A 132 1.04 -6.38 -7.54
N VAL A 133 -0.04 -7.13 -7.69
CA VAL A 133 -0.42 -8.23 -6.78
C VAL A 133 0.67 -9.31 -6.61
N PRO A 134 1.44 -9.71 -7.64
CA PRO A 134 2.56 -10.62 -7.46
C PRO A 134 3.60 -10.15 -6.44
N GLY A 135 3.82 -8.84 -6.30
CA GLY A 135 4.72 -8.28 -5.30
C GLY A 135 4.23 -8.52 -3.87
N ILE A 136 2.93 -8.34 -3.61
CA ILE A 136 2.33 -8.65 -2.30
C ILE A 136 2.31 -10.16 -2.05
N GLY A 137 1.91 -10.94 -3.06
CA GLY A 137 1.69 -12.37 -2.96
C GLY A 137 2.95 -13.24 -3.04
N LYS A 138 4.15 -12.65 -3.07
CA LYS A 138 5.40 -13.41 -3.25
C LYS A 138 5.78 -14.32 -2.07
N GLY A 139 5.31 -13.98 -0.87
CA GLY A 139 5.62 -14.71 0.36
C GLY A 139 6.95 -14.30 1.01
N PHE A 140 7.08 -14.54 2.31
CA PHE A 140 8.23 -14.12 3.12
C PHE A 140 9.56 -14.75 2.69
N ASN A 141 9.53 -15.99 2.19
CA ASN A 141 10.71 -16.69 1.65
C ASN A 141 11.31 -16.02 0.41
N ARG A 142 10.56 -15.13 -0.23
CA ARG A 142 11.00 -14.33 -1.38
C ARG A 142 11.10 -12.84 -1.03
N ARG A 143 11.27 -12.52 0.25
CA ARG A 143 11.45 -11.13 0.67
C ARG A 143 12.60 -10.46 -0.08
N TYR A 144 12.44 -9.17 -0.35
CA TYR A 144 13.38 -8.34 -1.10
C TYR A 144 13.64 -8.77 -2.56
N ARG A 145 12.89 -9.73 -3.10
CA ARG A 145 12.99 -10.14 -4.50
C ARG A 145 11.88 -9.49 -5.31
N LEU A 146 12.29 -8.64 -6.26
CA LEU A 146 11.35 -7.97 -7.15
C LEU A 146 10.72 -8.97 -8.11
N GLN A 147 9.41 -8.91 -8.24
CA GLN A 147 8.67 -9.66 -9.25
C GLN A 147 8.73 -8.94 -10.60
N ARG A 148 8.17 -9.55 -11.63
CA ARG A 148 8.10 -8.93 -12.95
C ARG A 148 7.33 -7.62 -12.88
N PHE A 149 7.87 -6.58 -13.53
CA PHE A 149 7.22 -5.28 -13.64
C PHE A 149 6.22 -5.25 -14.79
N SER A 150 5.12 -4.55 -14.58
CA SER A 150 4.17 -4.19 -15.62
C SER A 150 4.82 -3.17 -16.57
N THR A 151 4.35 -3.15 -17.83
CA THR A 151 4.85 -2.21 -18.85
C THR A 151 4.11 -0.88 -18.88
N SER A 152 2.97 -0.78 -18.19
CA SER A 152 2.08 0.39 -18.25
C SER A 152 2.78 1.67 -17.80
N PHE A 153 3.54 1.64 -16.72
CA PHE A 153 4.24 2.82 -16.23
C PHE A 153 5.36 3.29 -17.19
N VAL A 154 6.04 2.36 -17.87
CA VAL A 154 7.06 2.67 -18.89
C VAL A 154 6.42 3.40 -20.04
N THR A 155 5.32 2.84 -20.59
CA THR A 155 4.57 3.44 -21.70
C THR A 155 4.06 4.83 -21.33
N LEU A 156 3.51 5.00 -20.13
CA LEU A 156 2.95 6.29 -19.69
C LEU A 156 4.03 7.31 -19.37
N ALA A 157 5.14 6.90 -18.75
CA ALA A 157 6.28 7.79 -18.54
C ALA A 157 6.85 8.31 -19.86
N ALA A 158 7.01 7.43 -20.86
CA ALA A 158 7.49 7.82 -22.18
C ALA A 158 6.48 8.73 -22.91
N ARG A 159 5.17 8.39 -22.87
CA ARG A 159 4.12 9.21 -23.50
C ARG A 159 4.00 10.60 -22.90
N ARG A 160 4.05 10.70 -21.58
CA ARG A 160 3.85 11.96 -20.85
C ARG A 160 5.15 12.70 -20.55
N GLN A 161 6.29 12.13 -20.92
CA GLN A 161 7.63 12.70 -20.66
C GLN A 161 7.83 13.05 -19.18
N VAL A 162 7.37 12.15 -18.30
CA VAL A 162 7.45 12.33 -16.83
C VAL A 162 8.55 11.47 -16.23
N PRO A 163 9.23 11.95 -15.19
CA PRO A 163 10.25 11.17 -14.49
C PRO A 163 9.64 10.00 -13.71
N VAL A 164 10.37 8.90 -13.64
CA VAL A 164 10.08 7.78 -12.76
C VAL A 164 11.09 7.79 -11.62
N ILE A 165 10.62 7.91 -10.39
CA ILE A 165 11.46 7.95 -9.20
C ILE A 165 11.27 6.64 -8.44
N PRO A 166 12.31 5.81 -8.30
CA PRO A 166 12.21 4.56 -7.57
C PRO A 166 12.14 4.81 -6.07
N VAL A 167 11.33 4.00 -5.37
CA VAL A 167 11.33 3.94 -3.91
C VAL A 167 11.59 2.51 -3.47
N TYR A 168 12.61 2.34 -2.66
CA TYR A 168 13.00 1.05 -2.11
C TYR A 168 12.33 0.86 -0.75
N VAL A 169 11.39 -0.09 -0.70
CA VAL A 169 10.64 -0.44 0.51
C VAL A 169 11.37 -1.57 1.21
N ILE A 170 11.88 -1.31 2.42
CA ILE A 170 12.69 -2.24 3.18
C ILE A 170 11.98 -2.56 4.50
N ASN A 171 12.07 -3.80 4.93
CA ASN A 171 11.46 -4.37 6.14
C ASN A 171 9.93 -4.48 6.13
N ALA A 172 9.25 -4.16 5.04
CA ALA A 172 7.80 -4.30 5.01
C ALA A 172 7.35 -5.78 5.01
N GLU A 173 8.13 -6.71 4.47
CA GLU A 173 7.85 -8.15 4.56
C GLU A 173 7.83 -8.67 6.01
N TRP A 174 8.52 -8.00 6.92
CA TRP A 174 8.58 -8.37 8.34
C TRP A 174 7.30 -8.01 9.12
N VAL A 175 6.34 -7.35 8.48
CA VAL A 175 5.00 -7.19 9.07
C VAL A 175 4.24 -8.53 9.10
N HIS A 176 4.57 -9.45 8.18
CA HIS A 176 4.01 -10.81 8.11
C HIS A 176 5.12 -11.84 7.86
N PRO A 177 6.03 -12.08 8.82
CA PRO A 177 7.19 -12.95 8.62
C PRO A 177 6.85 -14.42 8.40
N PHE A 178 5.58 -14.80 8.60
CA PHE A 178 5.06 -16.16 8.39
C PHE A 178 4.07 -16.21 7.21
N GLY A 179 4.02 -15.17 6.37
CA GLY A 179 3.16 -15.16 5.19
C GLY A 179 3.77 -15.93 4.04
N TYR A 180 3.35 -17.18 3.83
CA TYR A 180 3.79 -18.02 2.71
C TYR A 180 2.67 -18.19 1.70
N CYS A 181 3.00 -18.20 0.41
CA CYS A 181 2.03 -18.41 -0.66
C CYS A 181 2.34 -19.68 -1.45
N LEU A 182 1.32 -20.52 -1.65
CA LEU A 182 1.40 -21.75 -2.41
C LEU A 182 0.63 -21.61 -3.73
N GLY A 183 1.31 -21.79 -4.86
CA GLY A 183 0.74 -21.61 -6.19
C GLY A 183 -0.56 -22.42 -6.46
N PRO A 184 -0.61 -23.72 -6.17
CA PRO A 184 -1.85 -24.52 -6.35
C PRO A 184 -3.02 -24.00 -5.52
N LEU A 185 -2.76 -23.60 -4.26
CA LEU A 185 -3.77 -23.07 -3.37
C LEU A 185 -4.25 -21.69 -3.86
N ASN A 186 -3.36 -20.85 -4.31
CA ASN A 186 -3.71 -19.54 -4.87
C ASN A 186 -4.62 -19.69 -6.10
N ARG A 187 -4.35 -20.66 -6.99
CA ARG A 187 -5.24 -20.95 -8.15
C ARG A 187 -6.64 -21.36 -7.71
N LEU A 188 -6.75 -22.20 -6.69
CA LEU A 188 -8.04 -22.59 -6.12
C LEU A 188 -8.78 -21.39 -5.53
N MET A 189 -8.08 -20.55 -4.74
CA MET A 189 -8.65 -19.37 -4.11
C MET A 189 -9.14 -18.35 -5.15
N GLN A 190 -8.40 -18.17 -6.23
CA GLN A 190 -8.81 -17.30 -7.34
C GLN A 190 -10.11 -17.78 -8.00
N ARG A 191 -10.22 -19.09 -8.25
CA ARG A 191 -11.39 -19.67 -8.91
C ARG A 191 -12.66 -19.64 -8.05
N VAL A 192 -12.52 -19.94 -6.76
CA VAL A 192 -13.67 -20.11 -5.85
C VAL A 192 -14.05 -18.81 -5.15
N PHE A 193 -13.06 -18.06 -4.68
CA PHE A 193 -13.28 -16.89 -3.81
C PHE A 193 -12.94 -15.55 -4.46
N THR A 194 -12.47 -15.54 -5.70
CA THR A 194 -11.99 -14.31 -6.38
C THR A 194 -10.92 -13.57 -5.58
N VAL A 195 -10.07 -14.29 -4.84
CA VAL A 195 -8.98 -13.77 -4.04
C VAL A 195 -7.68 -14.03 -4.77
N PRO A 196 -6.79 -13.04 -4.93
CA PRO A 196 -5.57 -13.21 -5.72
C PRO A 196 -4.60 -14.23 -5.15
N PHE A 197 -4.52 -14.34 -3.85
CA PHE A 197 -3.67 -15.28 -3.13
C PHE A 197 -4.16 -15.48 -1.70
N LEU A 198 -3.78 -16.59 -1.08
CA LEU A 198 -4.04 -16.87 0.34
C LEU A 198 -2.70 -16.98 1.07
N PRO A 199 -2.30 -15.97 1.85
CA PRO A 199 -1.09 -16.07 2.65
C PRO A 199 -1.30 -17.03 3.82
N LEU A 200 -0.47 -18.07 3.92
CA LEU A 200 -0.53 -19.03 5.00
C LEU A 200 0.44 -18.66 6.14
N PRO A 201 0.08 -18.84 7.40
CA PRO A 201 -1.21 -19.29 7.95
C PRO A 201 -2.22 -18.16 8.13
N VAL A 202 -1.83 -16.89 7.94
CA VAL A 202 -2.65 -15.69 8.23
C VAL A 202 -4.02 -15.76 7.56
N GLY A 203 -4.07 -16.16 6.29
CA GLY A 203 -5.32 -16.24 5.55
C GLY A 203 -6.29 -17.28 6.11
N LEU A 204 -5.80 -18.43 6.58
CA LEU A 204 -6.64 -19.43 7.23
C LEU A 204 -7.18 -18.93 8.57
N LEU A 205 -6.31 -18.29 9.37
CA LEU A 205 -6.73 -17.72 10.65
C LEU A 205 -7.72 -16.56 10.46
N ALA A 206 -7.61 -15.79 9.38
CA ALA A 206 -8.54 -14.72 9.06
C ALA A 206 -9.94 -15.21 8.70
N VAL A 207 -10.10 -16.45 8.23
CA VAL A 207 -11.42 -17.07 8.05
C VAL A 207 -12.13 -17.22 9.38
N VAL A 208 -11.38 -17.62 10.42
CA VAL A 208 -11.92 -17.78 11.78
C VAL A 208 -12.06 -16.44 12.48
N PHE A 209 -11.02 -15.63 12.45
CA PHE A 209 -10.96 -14.33 13.13
C PHE A 209 -10.77 -13.21 12.11
N PRO A 210 -11.79 -12.39 11.80
CA PRO A 210 -11.70 -11.32 10.81
C PRO A 210 -10.51 -10.37 11.01
N TRP A 211 -10.15 -10.08 12.25
CA TRP A 211 -9.05 -9.16 12.60
C TRP A 211 -7.65 -9.68 12.24
N MET A 212 -7.50 -11.00 12.09
CA MET A 212 -6.20 -11.61 11.73
C MET A 212 -5.66 -11.13 10.38
N TRP A 213 -6.55 -10.73 9.46
CA TRP A 213 -6.16 -10.17 8.17
C TRP A 213 -5.36 -8.86 8.30
N TYR A 214 -5.65 -8.10 9.34
CA TYR A 214 -5.01 -6.81 9.60
C TYR A 214 -3.90 -6.89 10.64
N LEU A 215 -3.71 -8.07 11.26
CA LEU A 215 -2.62 -8.29 12.19
C LEU A 215 -1.30 -8.12 11.45
N SER A 216 -0.47 -7.24 11.97
CA SER A 216 0.88 -7.01 11.45
C SER A 216 1.86 -6.88 12.59
N PHE A 217 3.08 -7.35 12.39
CA PHE A 217 4.16 -7.12 13.35
C PHE A 217 4.71 -5.70 13.21
N PRO A 218 5.26 -5.12 14.28
CA PRO A 218 5.71 -3.72 14.32
C PRO A 218 7.05 -3.53 13.62
N ALA A 219 7.15 -3.95 12.37
CA ALA A 219 8.36 -3.77 11.59
C ALA A 219 8.60 -2.28 11.30
N GLN A 220 9.84 -1.84 11.54
CA GLN A 220 10.27 -0.49 11.20
C GLN A 220 10.58 -0.43 9.70
N MET A 221 9.59 -0.02 8.92
CA MET A 221 9.75 0.15 7.49
C MET A 221 10.68 1.31 7.18
N THR A 222 11.56 1.13 6.21
CA THR A 222 12.40 2.20 5.68
C THR A 222 12.09 2.37 4.20
N PHE A 223 11.80 3.60 3.81
CA PHE A 223 11.53 4.01 2.44
C PHE A 223 12.69 4.86 1.95
N VAL A 224 13.47 4.35 1.00
CA VAL A 224 14.60 5.06 0.40
C VAL A 224 14.23 5.52 -0.98
N VAL A 225 14.22 6.82 -1.19
CA VAL A 225 13.96 7.43 -2.50
C VAL A 225 15.26 7.41 -3.31
N GLY A 226 15.23 6.78 -4.48
CA GLY A 226 16.35 6.72 -5.39
C GLY A 226 16.41 7.90 -6.36
N ASP A 227 17.43 7.89 -7.21
CA ASP A 227 17.59 8.92 -8.23
C ASP A 227 16.59 8.73 -9.38
N PRO A 228 16.08 9.81 -9.97
CA PRO A 228 15.14 9.73 -11.09
C PRO A 228 15.69 8.89 -12.25
N ILE A 229 14.83 8.09 -12.85
CA ILE A 229 15.13 7.28 -14.04
C ILE A 229 14.51 7.98 -15.24
N ASP A 230 15.33 8.30 -16.24
CA ASP A 230 14.87 8.84 -17.53
C ASP A 230 14.32 7.70 -18.40
N VAL A 231 13.07 7.32 -18.12
CA VAL A 231 12.38 6.27 -18.89
C VAL A 231 12.16 6.69 -20.35
N PRO A 232 11.82 7.94 -20.68
CA PRO A 232 11.75 8.40 -22.06
C PRO A 232 13.04 8.16 -22.84
N ALA A 233 14.22 8.44 -22.26
CA ALA A 233 15.49 8.16 -22.90
C ALA A 233 15.70 6.65 -23.14
N MET A 234 15.44 5.82 -22.13
CA MET A 234 15.54 4.38 -22.23
C MET A 234 14.63 3.79 -23.34
N VAL A 235 13.45 4.34 -23.52
CA VAL A 235 12.49 3.92 -24.57
C VAL A 235 13.00 4.32 -25.95
N ARG A 236 13.59 5.52 -26.09
CA ARG A 236 14.25 5.93 -27.37
C ARG A 236 15.45 5.05 -27.71
N GLU A 237 16.27 4.65 -26.73
CA GLU A 237 17.38 3.69 -26.93
C GLU A 237 16.91 2.35 -27.47
N GLU A 238 15.71 1.88 -27.11
CA GLU A 238 15.09 0.68 -27.67
C GLU A 238 14.50 0.88 -29.08
N GLY A 239 14.69 2.07 -29.67
CA GLY A 239 14.21 2.37 -31.02
C GLY A 239 12.70 2.66 -31.11
N VAL A 240 12.07 3.02 -30.01
CA VAL A 240 10.65 3.47 -30.02
C VAL A 240 10.65 4.99 -30.08
N THR A 241 10.37 5.51 -31.27
CA THR A 241 10.29 6.98 -31.53
C THR A 241 8.91 7.54 -31.25
N ASP A 242 7.87 6.73 -31.39
CA ASP A 242 6.49 7.12 -31.09
C ASP A 242 5.97 6.35 -29.87
N ALA A 243 5.86 7.04 -28.74
CA ALA A 243 5.33 6.49 -27.50
C ALA A 243 3.82 6.17 -27.55
N ALA A 244 3.12 6.55 -28.63
CA ALA A 244 1.74 6.12 -28.88
C ALA A 244 1.67 4.64 -29.30
N VAL A 245 2.75 4.13 -29.89
CA VAL A 245 2.85 2.71 -30.29
C VAL A 245 3.02 1.84 -29.05
N ARG A 246 2.05 0.98 -28.78
CA ARG A 246 2.11 -0.03 -27.70
C ARG A 246 2.98 -1.22 -28.14
N ASP A 247 4.28 -1.03 -28.24
CA ASP A 247 5.22 -2.13 -28.45
C ASP A 247 5.47 -2.84 -27.11
N GLY A 248 4.66 -3.86 -26.85
CA GLY A 248 4.73 -4.60 -25.58
C GLY A 248 6.05 -5.31 -25.34
N GLU A 249 6.78 -5.69 -26.39
CA GLU A 249 8.07 -6.37 -26.27
C GLU A 249 9.17 -5.38 -25.89
N ARG A 250 9.30 -4.26 -26.61
CA ARG A 250 10.30 -3.24 -26.31
C ARG A 250 10.05 -2.58 -24.97
N MET A 251 8.79 -2.24 -24.65
CA MET A 251 8.42 -1.74 -23.33
C MET A 251 8.73 -2.78 -22.23
N GLY A 252 8.58 -4.07 -22.53
CA GLY A 252 8.93 -5.17 -21.63
C GLY A 252 10.43 -5.23 -21.35
N ARG A 253 11.29 -5.00 -22.35
CA ARG A 253 12.76 -4.93 -22.15
C ARG A 253 13.15 -3.73 -21.30
N VAL A 254 12.55 -2.56 -21.52
CA VAL A 254 12.79 -1.39 -20.67
C VAL A 254 12.35 -1.65 -19.23
N ALA A 255 11.15 -2.19 -19.03
CA ALA A 255 10.65 -2.51 -17.69
C ALA A 255 11.57 -3.50 -16.96
N GLU A 256 12.11 -4.50 -17.67
CA GLU A 256 13.05 -5.46 -17.10
C GLU A 256 14.42 -4.82 -16.76
N ARG A 257 14.94 -3.95 -17.60
CA ARG A 257 16.16 -3.17 -17.30
C ARG A 257 15.97 -2.31 -16.03
N ILE A 258 14.81 -1.66 -15.89
CA ILE A 258 14.47 -0.88 -14.69
C ILE A 258 14.38 -1.82 -13.48
N ARG A 259 13.71 -2.96 -13.61
CA ARG A 259 13.57 -3.94 -12.53
C ARG A 259 14.94 -4.44 -12.04
N LEU A 260 15.85 -4.80 -12.95
CA LEU A 260 17.20 -5.27 -12.61
C LEU A 260 18.01 -4.18 -11.91
N ARG A 261 17.95 -2.93 -12.40
CA ARG A 261 18.59 -1.77 -11.74
C ARG A 261 18.03 -1.55 -10.34
N MET A 262 16.70 -1.60 -10.20
CA MET A 262 16.05 -1.47 -8.90
C MET A 262 16.38 -2.64 -7.96
N GLN A 263 16.50 -3.88 -8.47
CA GLN A 263 16.90 -5.02 -7.65
C GLN A 263 18.31 -4.86 -7.09
N ALA A 264 19.27 -4.49 -7.92
CA ALA A 264 20.64 -4.26 -7.48
C ALA A 264 20.72 -3.19 -6.38
N ARG A 265 20.02 -2.07 -6.57
CA ARG A 265 19.98 -1.01 -5.57
C ARG A 265 19.22 -1.44 -4.31
N LEU A 266 18.11 -2.15 -4.43
CA LEU A 266 17.38 -2.69 -3.28
C LEU A 266 18.28 -3.61 -2.44
N ASP A 267 19.09 -4.46 -3.07
CA ASP A 267 20.03 -5.36 -2.37
C ASP A 267 21.09 -4.56 -1.58
N GLU A 268 21.52 -3.39 -2.08
CA GLU A 268 22.41 -2.48 -1.36
C GLU A 268 21.71 -1.84 -0.16
N GLU A 269 20.52 -1.32 -0.36
CA GLU A 269 19.75 -0.66 0.71
C GLU A 269 19.33 -1.64 1.80
N VAL A 270 19.06 -2.90 1.44
CA VAL A 270 18.78 -3.98 2.43
C VAL A 270 20.01 -4.27 3.29
N ARG A 271 21.23 -4.19 2.74
CA ARG A 271 22.46 -4.35 3.55
C ARG A 271 22.57 -3.27 4.62
N ILE A 272 22.12 -2.05 4.32
CA ILE A 272 22.17 -0.90 5.24
C ILE A 272 21.02 -0.95 6.24
N TRP A 273 19.79 -1.12 5.77
CA TRP A 273 18.57 -0.91 6.56
C TRP A 273 17.85 -2.20 6.98
N GLY A 274 18.14 -3.33 6.32
CA GLY A 274 17.39 -4.58 6.50
C GLY A 274 17.78 -5.41 7.74
N ARG A 275 18.92 -5.10 8.39
CA ARG A 275 19.49 -5.93 9.47
C ARG A 275 18.66 -5.95 10.77
N ARG A 276 17.92 -4.87 11.04
CA ARG A 276 17.13 -4.72 12.28
C ARG A 276 15.70 -4.29 11.95
N PRO A 277 14.85 -5.26 11.54
CA PRO A 277 13.47 -4.96 11.14
C PRO A 277 12.60 -4.50 12.32
N TRP A 278 12.99 -4.82 13.57
CA TRP A 278 12.22 -4.48 14.77
C TRP A 278 13.07 -3.71 15.78
N ASP A 279 12.56 -2.57 16.21
CA ASP A 279 13.06 -1.81 17.35
C ASP A 279 12.03 -1.89 18.48
N LEU A 280 12.07 -3.01 19.23
CA LEU A 280 11.12 -3.28 20.29
C LEU A 280 11.25 -2.32 21.47
N ARG A 281 12.46 -1.83 21.78
CA ARG A 281 12.67 -0.86 22.87
C ARG A 281 11.96 0.47 22.58
N SER A 282 12.13 0.98 21.37
CA SER A 282 11.44 2.19 20.93
C SER A 282 9.93 1.95 20.86
N LEU A 283 9.49 0.78 20.37
CA LEU A 283 8.07 0.43 20.31
C LEU A 283 7.43 0.49 21.70
N VAL A 284 7.99 -0.21 22.69
CA VAL A 284 7.44 -0.23 24.05
C VAL A 284 7.35 1.18 24.62
N ARG A 285 8.37 2.00 24.41
CA ARG A 285 8.37 3.41 24.84
C ARG A 285 7.25 4.23 24.21
N GLU A 286 7.05 4.07 22.91
CA GLU A 286 5.99 4.79 22.19
C GLU A 286 4.59 4.30 22.57
N LEU A 287 4.40 2.99 22.68
CA LEU A 287 3.11 2.42 23.12
C LEU A 287 2.77 2.82 24.55
N TRP A 288 3.76 2.95 25.44
CA TRP A 288 3.54 3.45 26.80
C TRP A 288 3.00 4.89 26.84
N LYS A 289 3.47 5.76 25.94
CA LYS A 289 2.96 7.15 25.83
C LYS A 289 1.46 7.18 25.50
N VAL A 290 0.99 6.21 24.74
CA VAL A 290 -0.39 6.13 24.21
C VAL A 290 -1.20 4.98 24.81
N ARG A 291 -0.77 4.41 25.96
CA ARG A 291 -1.37 3.23 26.60
C ARG A 291 -2.90 3.29 26.78
N ARG A 292 -3.47 4.50 26.96
CA ARG A 292 -4.92 4.69 27.09
C ARG A 292 -5.68 4.52 25.77
N ARG A 293 -4.97 4.55 24.62
CA ARG A 293 -5.51 4.39 23.26
C ARG A 293 -4.89 3.22 22.51
N PHE A 294 -4.27 2.30 23.23
CA PHE A 294 -3.48 1.20 22.68
C PHE A 294 -4.20 0.44 21.56
N LEU A 295 -5.47 0.04 21.76
CA LEU A 295 -6.24 -0.70 20.75
C LEU A 295 -6.49 0.09 19.45
N ALA A 296 -6.57 1.41 19.53
CA ALA A 296 -6.78 2.25 18.34
C ALA A 296 -5.52 2.40 17.48
N ILE A 297 -4.35 2.08 18.05
CA ILE A 297 -3.06 2.21 17.38
C ILE A 297 -2.64 0.90 16.71
N LEU A 298 -3.07 -0.23 17.26
CA LEU A 298 -2.79 -1.52 16.67
C LEU A 298 -3.47 -1.64 15.29
N PRO A 299 -2.77 -2.16 14.27
CA PRO A 299 -3.35 -2.32 12.93
C PRO A 299 -4.65 -3.12 12.91
N ILE A 300 -4.83 -4.06 13.82
CA ILE A 300 -6.08 -4.81 14.00
C ILE A 300 -7.29 -3.92 14.33
N GLY A 301 -7.06 -2.71 14.82
CA GLY A 301 -8.12 -1.74 15.11
C GLY A 301 -8.52 -0.84 13.93
N TRP A 302 -7.76 -0.85 12.82
CA TRP A 302 -8.01 0.07 11.70
C TRP A 302 -9.41 -0.06 11.10
N PRO A 303 -9.92 -1.27 10.78
CA PRO A 303 -11.24 -1.39 10.20
C PRO A 303 -12.34 -0.86 11.11
N VAL A 304 -12.19 -1.09 12.42
CA VAL A 304 -13.15 -0.59 13.41
C VAL A 304 -13.08 0.94 13.53
N THR A 305 -11.86 1.49 13.57
CA THR A 305 -11.65 2.94 13.64
C THR A 305 -12.16 3.63 12.38
N PHE A 306 -11.87 3.08 11.20
CA PHE A 306 -12.37 3.56 9.91
C PHE A 306 -13.91 3.53 9.87
N THR A 307 -14.52 2.40 10.25
CA THR A 307 -15.98 2.26 10.24
C THR A 307 -16.64 3.24 11.21
N ARG A 308 -16.06 3.47 12.39
CA ARG A 308 -16.56 4.47 13.33
C ARG A 308 -16.48 5.87 12.78
N GLN A 309 -15.40 6.24 12.15
CA GLN A 309 -15.25 7.54 11.50
C GLN A 309 -16.32 7.76 10.43
N GLU A 310 -16.56 6.77 9.58
CA GLU A 310 -17.63 6.83 8.57
C GLU A 310 -19.02 6.99 9.21
N ARG A 311 -19.26 6.33 10.34
CA ARG A 311 -20.52 6.47 11.10
C ARG A 311 -20.65 7.82 11.78
N ASP A 312 -19.56 8.37 12.33
CA ASP A 312 -19.56 9.67 12.99
C ASP A 312 -19.86 10.82 12.01
N ARG A 313 -19.48 10.68 10.74
CA ARG A 313 -19.83 11.63 9.67
C ARG A 313 -21.31 11.57 9.27
N SER A 314 -21.95 10.43 9.43
CA SER A 314 -23.35 10.19 9.04
C SER A 314 -24.36 10.44 10.17
N ARG A 315 -23.90 10.52 11.40
CA ARG A 315 -24.73 10.54 12.60
C ARG A 315 -24.08 11.39 13.69
N PRO A 316 -24.85 11.90 14.65
CA PRO A 316 -24.29 12.57 15.81
C PRO A 316 -23.26 11.68 16.52
N PRO A 317 -22.13 12.25 16.97
CA PRO A 317 -21.12 11.49 17.70
C PRO A 317 -21.71 10.84 18.96
N ALA A 318 -21.18 9.68 19.33
CA ALA A 318 -21.66 8.95 20.47
C ALA A 318 -21.45 9.74 21.78
N ARG A 319 -22.52 9.94 22.55
CA ARG A 319 -22.49 10.61 23.85
C ARG A 319 -22.02 9.64 24.95
N GLY A 320 -20.69 9.44 25.04
CA GLY A 320 -20.09 8.59 26.07
C GLY A 320 -19.84 7.14 25.62
N ARG A 321 -19.11 6.39 26.47
CA ARG A 321 -18.62 5.03 26.14
C ARG A 321 -19.73 4.00 25.96
N LEU A 322 -20.76 4.05 26.80
CA LEU A 322 -21.89 3.13 26.73
C LEU A 322 -22.69 3.33 25.43
N HIS A 323 -22.98 4.58 25.09
CA HIS A 323 -23.67 4.88 23.83
C HIS A 323 -22.82 4.47 22.62
N ALA A 324 -21.51 4.66 22.64
CA ALA A 324 -20.61 4.17 21.57
C ALA A 324 -20.65 2.64 21.44
N LEU A 325 -20.65 1.93 22.56
CA LEU A 325 -20.74 0.47 22.57
C LEU A 325 -22.09 -0.02 22.01
N LEU A 326 -23.17 0.57 22.44
CA LEU A 326 -24.52 0.21 21.95
C LEU A 326 -24.72 0.57 20.47
N ARG A 327 -24.21 1.72 20.03
CA ARG A 327 -24.27 2.14 18.63
C ARG A 327 -23.46 1.22 17.71
N ASP A 328 -22.31 0.80 18.17
CA ASP A 328 -21.29 0.06 17.39
C ASP A 328 -21.15 -1.41 17.84
N TRP A 329 -22.19 -1.96 18.51
CA TRP A 329 -22.16 -3.33 19.04
C TRP A 329 -21.81 -4.38 17.98
N ASP A 330 -22.22 -4.18 16.74
CA ASP A 330 -21.93 -5.07 15.63
C ASP A 330 -20.44 -5.19 15.30
N LEU A 331 -19.65 -4.15 15.61
CA LEU A 331 -18.20 -4.18 15.40
C LEU A 331 -17.49 -5.17 16.32
N VAL A 332 -18.16 -5.65 17.38
CA VAL A 332 -17.67 -6.76 18.21
C VAL A 332 -17.47 -8.02 17.36
N GLY A 333 -18.32 -8.24 16.34
CA GLY A 333 -18.19 -9.33 15.39
C GLY A 333 -16.82 -9.39 14.68
N PHE A 334 -16.10 -8.24 14.60
CA PHE A 334 -14.75 -8.21 14.03
C PHE A 334 -13.76 -9.03 14.86
N TYR A 335 -13.94 -9.09 16.15
CA TYR A 335 -13.06 -9.79 17.09
C TYR A 335 -13.54 -11.20 17.46
N LEU A 336 -14.78 -11.56 17.12
CA LEU A 336 -15.34 -12.87 17.43
C LEU A 336 -14.90 -13.95 16.42
N PRO A 337 -14.75 -15.21 16.86
CA PRO A 337 -14.63 -16.34 15.96
C PRO A 337 -15.80 -16.38 14.98
N PHE A 338 -15.52 -16.57 13.70
CA PHE A 338 -16.53 -16.61 12.63
C PHE A 338 -17.47 -15.39 12.61
N GLY A 339 -17.00 -14.23 13.02
CA GLY A 339 -17.81 -13.01 13.10
C GLY A 339 -18.24 -12.40 11.77
N TRP A 340 -17.79 -12.91 10.63
CA TRP A 340 -18.14 -12.44 9.28
C TRP A 340 -19.64 -12.40 9.00
N PRO A 341 -20.45 -13.44 9.33
CA PRO A 341 -21.90 -13.39 9.12
C PRO A 341 -22.57 -12.24 9.85
N LEU A 342 -22.20 -12.01 11.12
CA LEU A 342 -22.75 -10.91 11.91
C LEU A 342 -22.43 -9.54 11.27
N LEU A 343 -21.18 -9.34 10.87
CA LEU A 343 -20.74 -8.11 10.21
C LEU A 343 -21.45 -7.89 8.87
N SER A 344 -21.63 -8.95 8.09
CA SER A 344 -22.29 -8.90 6.79
C SER A 344 -23.80 -8.63 6.92
N LEU A 345 -24.46 -9.28 7.88
CA LEU A 345 -25.87 -9.07 8.15
C LEU A 345 -26.17 -7.65 8.63
N THR A 346 -25.41 -7.17 9.62
CA THR A 346 -25.61 -5.83 10.15
C THR A 346 -25.33 -4.75 9.13
N ARG A 347 -24.36 -4.96 8.23
CA ARG A 347 -24.13 -4.05 7.12
C ARG A 347 -25.29 -4.04 6.13
N ALA A 348 -25.85 -5.18 5.79
CA ALA A 348 -27.00 -5.27 4.88
C ALA A 348 -28.23 -4.53 5.41
N LEU A 349 -28.40 -4.50 6.74
CA LEU A 349 -29.50 -3.81 7.43
C LEU A 349 -29.25 -2.32 7.67
N ARG A 350 -28.03 -1.86 7.59
CA ARG A 350 -27.66 -0.45 7.83
C ARG A 350 -27.60 0.34 6.53
N ARG A 351 -27.98 1.61 6.60
CA ARG A 351 -27.74 2.55 5.50
C ARG A 351 -26.24 2.75 5.29
N PRO A 352 -25.77 2.89 4.03
CA PRO A 352 -24.39 3.20 3.75
C PRO A 352 -23.92 4.43 4.52
N PRO A 353 -22.65 4.45 4.99
CA PRO A 353 -22.07 5.63 5.61
C PRO A 353 -22.06 6.84 4.65
N TYR A 354 -21.94 8.04 5.22
CA TYR A 354 -21.79 9.26 4.42
C TYR A 354 -20.62 9.14 3.43
N GLY A 355 -20.85 9.54 2.17
CA GLY A 355 -19.84 9.49 1.11
C GLY A 355 -19.49 8.08 0.63
N TYR A 356 -20.13 7.05 1.20
CA TYR A 356 -19.95 5.68 0.72
C TYR A 356 -20.67 5.49 -0.62
N ARG A 357 -19.88 5.15 -1.64
CA ARG A 357 -20.40 4.68 -2.93
C ARG A 357 -19.96 3.24 -3.13
N GLY A 358 -20.85 2.31 -2.86
CA GLY A 358 -20.66 0.91 -3.24
C GLY A 358 -20.61 0.74 -4.75
N LEU A 359 -19.98 -0.35 -5.21
CA LEU A 359 -20.05 -0.74 -6.62
C LEU A 359 -21.50 -1.07 -7.00
N SER A 360 -21.96 -0.56 -8.13
CA SER A 360 -23.18 -1.02 -8.77
C SER A 360 -23.00 -2.47 -9.26
N ARG A 361 -24.12 -3.17 -9.50
CA ARG A 361 -24.08 -4.53 -10.07
C ARG A 361 -23.44 -4.56 -11.46
N ALA A 362 -23.56 -3.48 -12.23
CA ALA A 362 -22.95 -3.35 -13.54
C ALA A 362 -21.43 -3.22 -13.42
N GLU A 363 -20.94 -2.29 -12.59
CA GLU A 363 -19.51 -2.11 -12.30
C GLU A 363 -18.87 -3.40 -11.76
N ALA A 364 -19.55 -4.08 -10.85
CA ALA A 364 -19.04 -5.35 -10.30
C ALA A 364 -18.96 -6.47 -11.35
N ARG A 365 -19.86 -6.49 -12.34
CA ARG A 365 -19.83 -7.44 -13.46
C ARG A 365 -18.70 -7.12 -14.44
N GLU A 366 -18.53 -5.85 -14.78
CA GLU A 366 -17.45 -5.37 -15.64
C GLU A 366 -16.08 -5.72 -15.05
N ILE A 367 -15.85 -5.37 -13.77
CA ILE A 367 -14.62 -5.70 -13.08
C ILE A 367 -14.35 -7.21 -13.08
N ARG A 368 -15.39 -8.06 -12.87
CA ARG A 368 -15.24 -9.52 -12.90
C ARG A 368 -14.99 -10.07 -14.29
N GLY A 369 -15.54 -9.43 -15.32
CA GLY A 369 -15.34 -9.83 -16.71
C GLY A 369 -13.88 -9.63 -17.16
N ASP A 370 -13.27 -8.55 -16.72
CA ASP A 370 -11.85 -8.21 -17.02
C ASP A 370 -10.86 -8.91 -16.10
N PHE A 371 -11.36 -9.69 -15.15
CA PHE A 371 -10.55 -10.24 -14.08
C PHE A 371 -9.66 -11.39 -14.54
N VAL A 372 -8.38 -11.12 -14.64
CA VAL A 372 -7.33 -12.14 -14.78
C VAL A 372 -6.23 -11.83 -13.77
N TRP A 373 -6.31 -12.43 -12.60
CA TRP A 373 -5.18 -12.45 -11.67
C TRP A 373 -4.01 -13.23 -12.30
N ARG A 374 -3.14 -12.54 -12.99
CA ARG A 374 -1.90 -13.14 -13.48
C ARG A 374 -0.87 -13.12 -12.36
N LEU A 375 -1.01 -14.00 -11.40
CA LEU A 375 0.15 -14.39 -10.59
C LEU A 375 1.15 -15.01 -11.55
N ALA A 376 2.29 -14.34 -11.75
CA ALA A 376 3.30 -14.82 -12.68
C ALA A 376 3.79 -16.19 -12.23
N GLU A 377 3.36 -17.25 -12.93
CA GLU A 377 3.89 -18.62 -12.77
C GLU A 377 5.32 -18.76 -13.31
N ARG A 378 5.88 -17.67 -13.85
CA ARG A 378 7.24 -17.70 -14.40
C ARG A 378 8.25 -17.75 -13.25
N PRO A 379 9.26 -18.61 -13.36
CA PRO A 379 10.33 -18.63 -12.38
C PRO A 379 10.95 -17.23 -12.26
N LEU A 380 11.28 -16.85 -11.02
CA LEU A 380 11.99 -15.61 -10.80
C LEU A 380 13.29 -15.65 -11.61
N PRO A 381 13.68 -14.54 -12.24
CA PRO A 381 14.99 -14.47 -12.88
C PRO A 381 16.08 -14.80 -11.86
N PRO A 382 17.17 -15.46 -12.29
CA PRO A 382 18.28 -15.79 -11.40
C PRO A 382 18.81 -14.52 -10.75
N ARG A 383 19.26 -14.67 -9.51
CA ARG A 383 19.94 -13.59 -8.79
C ARG A 383 21.20 -13.23 -9.58
N PRO A 384 21.52 -11.94 -9.82
CA PRO A 384 22.80 -11.57 -10.42
C PRO A 384 23.94 -12.18 -9.59
N ALA A 385 24.89 -12.84 -10.23
CA ALA A 385 26.00 -13.54 -9.58
C ALA A 385 26.82 -12.67 -8.60
N ALA A 386 26.91 -11.36 -8.84
CA ALA A 386 27.56 -10.39 -7.95
C ALA A 386 26.93 -10.26 -6.55
N ALA A 387 25.73 -10.80 -6.32
CA ALA A 387 25.08 -10.72 -5.01
C ALA A 387 25.42 -11.90 -4.09
N GLU A 388 25.98 -12.99 -4.60
CA GLU A 388 26.43 -14.13 -3.79
C GLU A 388 27.84 -13.93 -3.20
N GLU A 389 28.75 -13.28 -3.92
CA GLU A 389 30.08 -12.97 -3.42
C GLU A 389 30.11 -11.90 -2.32
N ALA A 390 29.16 -10.97 -2.33
CA ALA A 390 29.09 -9.89 -1.34
C ALA A 390 28.49 -10.33 0.03
N ALA A 391 27.93 -11.53 0.13
CA ALA A 391 27.36 -12.05 1.39
C ALA A 391 28.44 -12.55 2.37
N GLY A 392 29.69 -12.73 1.90
CA GLY A 392 30.79 -13.26 2.69
C GLY A 392 31.78 -12.24 3.26
N THR A 393 31.67 -10.96 2.90
CA THR A 393 32.63 -9.95 3.37
C THR A 393 32.03 -9.14 4.53
N GLU A 394 32.62 -9.26 5.68
CA GLU A 394 32.28 -8.51 6.91
C GLU A 394 32.67 -7.04 6.72
N ILE A 395 31.69 -6.21 6.35
CA ILE A 395 31.88 -4.76 6.23
C ILE A 395 31.48 -4.12 7.56
N VAL A 396 32.45 -3.52 8.24
CA VAL A 396 32.25 -2.66 9.41
C VAL A 396 31.30 -1.50 9.02
N PRO A 397 30.15 -1.35 9.66
CA PRO A 397 29.17 -0.34 9.26
C PRO A 397 29.66 1.07 9.61
N ALA A 398 29.60 1.98 8.66
CA ALA A 398 29.61 3.41 8.98
C ALA A 398 28.45 3.72 9.96
N ALA A 399 28.71 4.60 10.92
CA ALA A 399 27.70 5.02 11.89
C ALA A 399 26.43 5.52 11.16
N PRO A 400 25.22 5.21 11.64
CA PRO A 400 24.00 5.71 11.03
C PRO A 400 24.04 7.24 11.04
N PRO A 401 23.59 7.88 9.94
CA PRO A 401 23.49 9.32 9.90
C PRO A 401 22.62 9.82 11.06
N PRO A 402 22.90 11.01 11.61
CA PRO A 402 22.11 11.58 12.70
C PRO A 402 20.64 11.66 12.29
N PRO A 403 19.71 11.52 13.24
CA PRO A 403 18.29 11.60 12.93
C PRO A 403 17.99 12.96 12.27
N PRO A 404 17.23 12.97 11.17
CA PRO A 404 16.94 14.20 10.44
C PRO A 404 16.21 15.20 11.34
N ALA A 405 16.53 16.49 11.15
CA ALA A 405 16.11 17.64 11.96
C ALA A 405 14.58 17.87 12.07
N TRP A 406 13.75 17.08 11.38
CA TRP A 406 12.29 17.17 11.46
C TRP A 406 11.66 16.60 12.76
N ARG A 407 12.46 16.17 13.75
CA ARG A 407 11.96 16.03 15.13
C ARG A 407 11.60 17.37 15.80
N VAL A 408 11.52 18.44 15.02
CA VAL A 408 11.20 19.77 15.47
C VAL A 408 9.69 19.92 15.68
N ARG A 409 9.32 20.02 16.95
CA ARG A 409 8.18 20.70 17.56
C ARG A 409 6.80 20.53 16.90
N ALA A 410 5.97 19.76 17.58
CA ALA A 410 4.52 19.99 17.51
C ALA A 410 4.24 21.48 17.82
N PRO A 411 3.36 22.17 17.05
CA PRO A 411 2.91 23.49 17.43
C PRO A 411 2.24 23.41 18.80
N ALA A 412 2.56 24.36 19.68
CA ALA A 412 1.89 24.55 20.95
C ALA A 412 0.39 24.70 20.67
N ARG A 413 -0.40 23.96 21.41
CA ARG A 413 -1.86 24.10 21.39
C ARG A 413 -2.23 25.48 21.99
N PRO A 414 -3.24 26.16 21.42
CA PRO A 414 -3.88 27.25 22.14
C PRO A 414 -4.66 26.74 23.36
#